data_ece6d88f6a0af2fd3cdb656b229a6e48
#
_entry.id   ece6d88f6a0af2fd3cdb656b229a6e48
#
_cell.length_a   1.000
_cell.length_b   1.000
_cell.length_c   1.000
_cell.angle_alpha   90.00
_cell.angle_beta   90.00
_cell.angle_gamma   90.00
#
_symmetry.space_group_name_H-M   'P 1'
#
loop_
_entity.id
_entity.type
_entity.pdbx_description
1 polymer ?
#
loop_
_entity_poly.entity_id
_entity_poly.type
_entity_poly.pdbx_seq_one_letter_code
_entity_poly.pdbx_strand_id
1 'polypeptide(L)'
;MQKIHFPDGTTVSFAPETTIEKIQDASVALWNTLKPADAELSGFLTGDFFALSYMAAAILFILGLKGLASPATARRGNLFAMLGMVLAIGVTFLHPSVTSYGFIIGGMAVGAVIGIPIALRINMTSMPQLVAILHSFVGLAAVLVAAGMYLADPASHDGVSLFEIFMGAWIGAITFTGSVIAFGKLQGIFRSAPVVFKGQHMVNLAIFVAMIYFGVQFVMHHDFTSFMIMCALALVLGITLIIPIGGADMPVIVSMLNSYSGWAAAATGFTLNNMVLIVAGAIIGSSGAILSYIMCRAMNRSFISVVLGGFGAEETGASDKQDAAQKGIKEAAIEDAAYMMENGSSVIIVPGYGMAVAQAQHALKEAAEILEEKGVDVKFAIHPVAGRMPGHMNVLLAEADVSYDKVEEMDDINSSFSQTDVVLVVGANDVVNPDAKDDSSSPLYGMPILEAYKANMVYVVKRSMNTGYSGVENSLFFRDNTYLVFGDAKDIAEGLVSTLKGAGH
;
A
#
# COMPACT_ATOMS: atom_id res chain seq x y z
N MET A 1 36.35 24.08 -20.44
CA MET A 1 36.26 24.71 -19.11
C MET A 1 34.87 25.32 -18.96
N GLN A 2 34.03 24.72 -18.10
CA GLN A 2 32.79 25.38 -17.69
C GLN A 2 33.09 26.26 -16.47
N LYS A 3 32.62 27.51 -16.53
CA LYS A 3 32.75 28.47 -15.42
C LYS A 3 31.39 28.68 -14.77
N ILE A 4 31.31 28.52 -13.46
CA ILE A 4 30.12 28.86 -12.71
C ILE A 4 30.41 30.15 -11.94
N HIS A 5 29.60 31.20 -12.18
CA HIS A 5 29.68 32.49 -11.49
C HIS A 5 28.68 32.51 -10.35
N PHE A 6 29.15 32.84 -9.18
CA PHE A 6 28.28 32.97 -7.96
C PHE A 6 27.93 34.44 -7.71
N PRO A 7 26.82 34.72 -7.01
CA PRO A 7 26.33 36.07 -6.74
C PRO A 7 27.32 36.96 -5.92
N ASP A 8 28.27 36.34 -5.24
CA ASP A 8 29.31 37.00 -4.42
C ASP A 8 30.56 37.42 -5.26
N GLY A 9 30.52 37.20 -6.55
CA GLY A 9 31.63 37.51 -7.47
C GLY A 9 32.69 36.42 -7.60
N THR A 10 32.57 35.30 -6.90
CA THR A 10 33.47 34.16 -7.06
C THR A 10 33.20 33.38 -8.34
N THR A 11 34.25 32.98 -9.03
CA THR A 11 34.16 32.18 -10.26
C THR A 11 34.93 30.86 -10.06
N VAL A 12 34.27 29.73 -10.13
CA VAL A 12 34.92 28.42 -10.10
C VAL A 12 34.97 27.84 -11.50
N SER A 13 36.15 27.52 -11.97
CA SER A 13 36.41 26.90 -13.28
C SER A 13 36.74 25.41 -13.10
N PHE A 14 36.03 24.55 -13.80
CA PHE A 14 36.26 23.11 -13.79
C PHE A 14 37.06 22.66 -15.01
N ALA A 15 38.15 21.92 -14.78
CA ALA A 15 38.91 21.26 -15.85
C ALA A 15 38.27 19.89 -16.19
N PRO A 16 38.43 19.35 -17.42
CA PRO A 16 37.79 18.11 -17.86
C PRO A 16 38.20 16.84 -17.11
N GLU A 17 39.25 16.90 -16.28
CA GLU A 17 39.79 15.77 -15.48
C GLU A 17 39.48 15.91 -13.98
N THR A 18 38.31 16.45 -13.61
CA THR A 18 37.96 16.62 -12.19
C THR A 18 37.60 15.25 -11.60
N THR A 19 38.49 14.70 -10.79
CA THR A 19 38.22 13.50 -9.96
C THR A 19 37.16 13.80 -8.93
N ILE A 20 36.46 12.76 -8.48
CA ILE A 20 35.44 12.82 -7.42
C ILE A 20 35.96 13.55 -6.17
N GLU A 21 37.23 13.38 -5.81
CA GLU A 21 37.91 14.12 -4.74
C GLU A 21 37.84 15.66 -4.89
N LYS A 22 38.09 16.18 -6.08
CA LYS A 22 38.04 17.64 -6.32
C LYS A 22 36.63 18.20 -6.29
N ILE A 23 35.62 17.40 -6.64
CA ILE A 23 34.20 17.78 -6.48
C ILE A 23 33.84 17.78 -4.99
N GLN A 24 34.38 16.84 -4.23
CA GLN A 24 34.21 16.74 -2.80
C GLN A 24 34.88 17.93 -2.09
N ASP A 25 36.09 18.27 -2.45
CA ASP A 25 36.81 19.45 -1.91
C ASP A 25 36.13 20.77 -2.27
N ALA A 26 35.61 20.90 -3.49
CA ALA A 26 34.85 22.07 -3.91
C ALA A 26 33.49 22.17 -3.17
N SER A 27 32.83 21.06 -2.87
CA SER A 27 31.57 21.04 -2.09
C SER A 27 31.83 21.39 -0.64
N VAL A 28 32.93 20.93 -0.04
CA VAL A 28 33.37 21.28 1.32
C VAL A 28 33.78 22.75 1.40
N ALA A 29 34.50 23.26 0.40
CA ALA A 29 34.86 24.69 0.32
C ALA A 29 33.65 25.60 0.18
N LEU A 30 32.68 25.21 -0.68
CA LEU A 30 31.42 25.92 -0.82
C LEU A 30 30.60 25.93 0.48
N TRP A 31 30.54 24.79 1.17
CA TRP A 31 29.86 24.69 2.45
C TRP A 31 30.54 25.55 3.53
N ASN A 32 31.86 25.56 3.59
CA ASN A 32 32.60 26.38 4.56
C ASN A 32 32.48 27.89 4.29
N THR A 33 32.18 28.28 3.02
CA THR A 33 31.84 29.66 2.66
C THR A 33 30.38 30.02 2.95
N LEU A 34 29.49 29.03 2.89
CA LEU A 34 28.06 29.21 3.23
C LEU A 34 27.77 29.03 4.73
N LYS A 35 28.69 28.42 5.48
CA LYS A 35 28.60 28.28 6.93
C LYS A 35 28.90 29.64 7.55
N PRO A 36 27.94 30.26 8.28
CA PRO A 36 28.21 31.52 8.97
C PRO A 36 29.43 31.35 9.89
N ALA A 37 30.35 32.28 9.79
CA ALA A 37 31.65 32.25 10.46
C ALA A 37 31.59 32.45 12.00
N ASP A 38 30.42 32.53 12.59
CA ASP A 38 30.24 33.05 13.92
C ASP A 38 29.96 31.99 14.97
N ALA A 39 30.74 32.06 16.06
CA ALA A 39 30.58 31.29 17.30
C ALA A 39 29.15 31.38 17.90
N GLU A 40 28.36 32.38 17.55
CA GLU A 40 26.95 32.53 17.96
C GLU A 40 26.03 31.48 17.34
N LEU A 41 26.22 31.10 16.07
CA LEU A 41 25.39 30.07 15.45
C LEU A 41 25.74 28.67 15.99
N SER A 42 27.01 28.41 16.32
CA SER A 42 27.42 27.14 16.93
C SER A 42 26.83 26.97 18.34
N GLY A 43 26.63 28.07 19.06
CA GLY A 43 25.95 28.09 20.36
C GLY A 43 24.45 27.87 20.28
N PHE A 44 23.81 28.24 19.15
CA PHE A 44 22.38 28.02 18.93
C PHE A 44 22.08 26.58 18.47
N LEU A 45 22.98 25.97 17.69
CA LEU A 45 22.86 24.57 17.24
C LEU A 45 23.35 23.61 18.35
N THR A 46 22.69 23.64 19.48
CA THR A 46 22.93 22.73 20.60
C THR A 46 22.22 21.39 20.38
N GLY A 47 22.60 20.36 21.15
CA GLY A 47 21.89 19.07 21.13
C GLY A 47 20.39 19.22 21.38
N ASP A 48 19.99 20.19 22.22
CA ASP A 48 18.58 20.51 22.51
C ASP A 48 17.84 21.02 21.28
N PHE A 49 18.47 21.85 20.43
CA PHE A 49 17.87 22.31 19.18
C PHE A 49 17.52 21.16 18.24
N PHE A 50 18.43 20.21 18.06
CA PHE A 50 18.20 19.03 17.22
C PHE A 50 17.10 18.14 17.81
N ALA A 51 17.13 17.89 19.12
CA ALA A 51 16.13 17.09 19.81
C ALA A 51 14.72 17.72 19.71
N LEU A 52 14.60 19.02 19.96
CA LEU A 52 13.33 19.77 19.85
C LEU A 52 12.81 19.78 18.40
N SER A 53 13.70 19.98 17.45
CA SER A 53 13.32 20.01 16.02
C SER A 53 12.84 18.65 15.54
N TYR A 54 13.52 17.57 15.93
CA TYR A 54 13.09 16.20 15.64
C TYR A 54 11.78 15.86 16.35
N MET A 55 11.58 16.31 17.59
CA MET A 55 10.31 16.17 18.29
C MET A 55 9.18 16.89 17.56
N ALA A 56 9.42 18.11 17.09
CA ALA A 56 8.44 18.85 16.28
C ALA A 56 8.11 18.11 14.98
N ALA A 57 9.10 17.54 14.27
CA ALA A 57 8.87 16.73 13.09
C ALA A 57 8.04 15.47 13.41
N ALA A 58 8.33 14.78 14.52
CA ALA A 58 7.56 13.63 14.98
C ALA A 58 6.10 13.98 15.29
N ILE A 59 5.85 15.13 15.95
CA ILE A 59 4.50 15.64 16.20
C ILE A 59 3.77 15.90 14.87
N LEU A 60 4.44 16.52 13.89
CA LEU A 60 3.86 16.75 12.57
C LEU A 60 3.50 15.44 11.85
N PHE A 61 4.30 14.38 11.97
CA PHE A 61 3.97 13.06 11.44
C PHE A 61 2.74 12.45 12.14
N ILE A 62 2.65 12.56 13.48
CA ILE A 62 1.47 12.09 14.24
C ILE A 62 0.21 12.84 13.79
N LEU A 63 0.28 14.17 13.68
CA LEU A 63 -0.82 14.98 13.20
C LEU A 63 -1.16 14.69 11.74
N GLY A 64 -0.15 14.39 10.93
CA GLY A 64 -0.29 13.92 9.56
C GLY A 64 -1.13 12.66 9.49
N LEU A 65 -0.76 11.62 10.22
CA LEU A 65 -1.50 10.35 10.26
C LEU A 65 -2.92 10.52 10.82
N LYS A 66 -3.09 11.32 11.88
CA LYS A 66 -4.42 11.66 12.38
C LYS A 66 -5.28 12.35 11.32
N GLY A 67 -4.70 13.28 10.55
CA GLY A 67 -5.40 13.96 9.47
C GLY A 67 -5.78 13.03 8.32
N LEU A 68 -4.97 12.02 8.02
CA LEU A 68 -5.24 11.02 6.99
C LEU A 68 -6.34 10.01 7.37
N ALA A 69 -6.74 9.95 8.63
CA ALA A 69 -7.79 9.03 9.07
C ALA A 69 -9.20 9.41 8.57
N SER A 70 -9.40 10.62 8.05
CA SER A 70 -10.67 11.07 7.46
C SER A 70 -10.43 11.77 6.13
N PRO A 71 -11.22 11.47 5.09
CA PRO A 71 -11.13 12.14 3.79
C PRO A 71 -11.21 13.66 3.87
N ALA A 72 -12.08 14.20 4.74
CA ALA A 72 -12.26 15.64 4.94
C ALA A 72 -10.99 16.36 5.44
N THR A 73 -10.14 15.64 6.18
CA THR A 73 -8.89 16.19 6.77
C THR A 73 -7.63 15.71 6.06
N ALA A 74 -7.74 14.78 5.12
CA ALA A 74 -6.60 14.11 4.47
C ALA A 74 -5.62 15.08 3.81
N ARG A 75 -6.10 16.13 3.12
CA ARG A 75 -5.24 17.16 2.50
C ARG A 75 -4.37 17.89 3.54
N ARG A 76 -4.95 18.22 4.71
CA ARG A 76 -4.22 18.87 5.81
C ARG A 76 -3.24 17.90 6.46
N GLY A 77 -3.65 16.63 6.64
CA GLY A 77 -2.78 15.57 7.13
C GLY A 77 -1.55 15.38 6.26
N ASN A 78 -1.74 15.31 4.95
CA ASN A 78 -0.63 15.21 4.00
C ASN A 78 0.31 16.42 4.07
N LEU A 79 -0.22 17.64 4.20
CA LEU A 79 0.60 18.84 4.38
C LEU A 79 1.44 18.76 5.66
N PHE A 80 0.88 18.31 6.78
CA PHE A 80 1.65 18.13 8.03
C PHE A 80 2.76 17.09 7.86
N ALA A 81 2.49 15.98 7.19
CA ALA A 81 3.51 14.97 6.91
C ALA A 81 4.64 15.52 6.02
N MET A 82 4.31 16.28 4.98
CA MET A 82 5.31 16.95 4.12
C MET A 82 6.15 17.96 4.91
N LEU A 83 5.53 18.80 5.75
CA LEU A 83 6.25 19.77 6.59
C LEU A 83 7.16 19.06 7.59
N GLY A 84 6.69 17.97 8.20
CA GLY A 84 7.50 17.12 9.08
C GLY A 84 8.73 16.56 8.38
N MET A 85 8.56 16.07 7.14
CA MET A 85 9.67 15.55 6.34
C MET A 85 10.68 16.63 5.96
N VAL A 86 10.22 17.79 5.50
CA VAL A 86 11.11 18.92 5.16
C VAL A 86 11.88 19.38 6.39
N LEU A 87 11.22 19.48 7.55
CA LEU A 87 11.87 19.83 8.81
C LEU A 87 12.92 18.78 9.20
N ALA A 88 12.58 17.49 9.17
CA ALA A 88 13.50 16.41 9.52
C ALA A 88 14.73 16.38 8.62
N ILE A 89 14.55 16.48 7.31
CA ILE A 89 15.65 16.53 6.34
C ILE A 89 16.50 17.79 6.57
N GLY A 90 15.89 18.97 6.68
CA GLY A 90 16.60 20.23 6.88
C GLY A 90 17.45 20.22 8.14
N VAL A 91 16.89 19.72 9.25
CA VAL A 91 17.61 19.61 10.53
C VAL A 91 18.75 18.57 10.43
N THR A 92 18.51 17.45 9.74
CA THR A 92 19.58 16.43 9.52
C THR A 92 20.74 17.01 8.71
N PHE A 93 20.48 17.83 7.70
CA PHE A 93 21.54 18.51 6.94
C PHE A 93 22.39 19.48 7.82
N LEU A 94 21.81 20.05 8.86
CA LEU A 94 22.52 20.93 9.79
C LEU A 94 23.26 20.16 10.89
N HIS A 95 23.02 18.84 11.02
CA HIS A 95 23.58 18.05 12.09
C HIS A 95 25.11 17.92 11.94
N PRO A 96 25.89 18.17 13.03
CA PRO A 96 27.37 18.16 12.97
C PRO A 96 27.98 16.84 12.50
N SER A 97 27.28 15.72 12.70
CA SER A 97 27.74 14.39 12.25
C SER A 97 27.71 14.20 10.73
N VAL A 98 27.04 15.11 9.99
CA VAL A 98 26.97 15.02 8.53
C VAL A 98 28.20 15.67 7.93
N THR A 99 29.12 14.85 7.44
CA THR A 99 30.40 15.29 6.89
C THR A 99 30.46 15.21 5.36
N SER A 100 29.59 14.43 4.72
CA SER A 100 29.69 14.11 3.28
C SER A 100 28.39 14.46 2.53
N TYR A 101 28.20 15.76 2.27
CA TYR A 101 27.00 16.27 1.58
C TYR A 101 26.90 15.80 0.12
N GLY A 102 28.03 15.59 -0.56
CA GLY A 102 28.06 15.19 -1.96
C GLY A 102 27.33 13.86 -2.22
N PHE A 103 27.57 12.86 -1.38
CA PHE A 103 26.90 11.56 -1.48
C PHE A 103 25.40 11.66 -1.17
N ILE A 104 25.03 12.47 -0.17
CA ILE A 104 23.63 12.67 0.21
C ILE A 104 22.87 13.36 -0.93
N ILE A 105 23.39 14.49 -1.44
CA ILE A 105 22.76 15.24 -2.53
C ILE A 105 22.74 14.39 -3.81
N GLY A 106 23.82 13.66 -4.11
CA GLY A 106 23.89 12.75 -5.24
C GLY A 106 22.83 11.64 -5.16
N GLY A 107 22.69 10.99 -4.00
CA GLY A 107 21.67 9.97 -3.75
C GLY A 107 20.25 10.53 -3.85
N MET A 108 20.00 11.70 -3.28
CA MET A 108 18.72 12.41 -3.39
C MET A 108 18.39 12.78 -4.84
N ALA A 109 19.37 13.26 -5.59
CA ALA A 109 19.19 13.61 -7.01
C ALA A 109 18.83 12.38 -7.85
N VAL A 110 19.53 11.26 -7.66
CA VAL A 110 19.22 9.99 -8.34
C VAL A 110 17.82 9.51 -7.97
N GLY A 111 17.49 9.52 -6.67
CA GLY A 111 16.14 9.15 -6.18
C GLY A 111 15.05 10.05 -6.75
N ALA A 112 15.28 11.36 -6.83
CA ALA A 112 14.32 12.31 -7.39
C ALA A 112 14.13 12.14 -8.91
N VAL A 113 15.22 11.93 -9.68
CA VAL A 113 15.14 11.70 -11.12
C VAL A 113 14.34 10.44 -11.47
N ILE A 114 14.40 9.41 -10.64
CA ILE A 114 13.63 8.18 -10.83
C ILE A 114 12.22 8.33 -10.24
N GLY A 115 12.11 8.82 -9.02
CA GLY A 115 10.85 8.82 -8.25
C GLY A 115 9.82 9.84 -8.75
N ILE A 116 10.25 11.05 -9.11
CA ILE A 116 9.33 12.12 -9.54
C ILE A 116 8.56 11.73 -10.82
N PRO A 117 9.21 11.25 -11.90
CA PRO A 117 8.48 10.82 -13.09
C PRO A 117 7.52 9.67 -12.84
N ILE A 118 7.89 8.72 -11.97
CA ILE A 118 7.01 7.61 -11.60
C ILE A 118 5.80 8.15 -10.84
N ALA A 119 6.01 8.99 -9.83
CA ALA A 119 4.94 9.54 -9.01
C ALA A 119 3.93 10.39 -9.80
N LEU A 120 4.41 11.12 -10.83
CA LEU A 120 3.57 11.97 -11.67
C LEU A 120 2.78 11.20 -12.75
N ARG A 121 3.20 9.99 -13.11
CA ARG A 121 2.63 9.23 -14.23
C ARG A 121 1.91 7.96 -13.81
N ILE A 122 1.98 7.59 -12.55
CA ILE A 122 1.37 6.35 -12.09
C ILE A 122 -0.15 6.48 -12.05
N ASN A 123 -0.84 5.48 -12.57
CA ASN A 123 -2.28 5.38 -12.44
C ASN A 123 -2.65 4.93 -11.02
N MET A 124 -3.76 5.40 -10.49
CA MET A 124 -4.25 5.00 -9.15
C MET A 124 -4.47 3.50 -9.02
N THR A 125 -4.84 2.82 -10.10
CA THR A 125 -4.96 1.35 -10.16
C THR A 125 -3.64 0.62 -9.93
N SER A 126 -2.49 1.28 -10.17
CA SER A 126 -1.15 0.74 -9.97
C SER A 126 -0.49 1.18 -8.66
N MET A 127 -1.22 1.88 -7.79
CA MET A 127 -0.71 2.30 -6.48
C MET A 127 -0.25 1.12 -5.60
N PRO A 128 -0.96 -0.03 -5.54
CA PRO A 128 -0.49 -1.16 -4.74
C PRO A 128 0.89 -1.67 -5.16
N GLN A 129 1.16 -1.69 -6.47
CA GLN A 129 2.46 -2.08 -7.02
C GLN A 129 3.55 -1.07 -6.63
N LEU A 130 3.26 0.24 -6.77
CA LEU A 130 4.20 1.30 -6.38
C LEU A 130 4.53 1.22 -4.89
N VAL A 131 3.53 1.05 -4.04
CA VAL A 131 3.71 0.94 -2.59
C VAL A 131 4.57 -0.28 -2.25
N ALA A 132 4.31 -1.43 -2.87
CA ALA A 132 5.11 -2.63 -2.65
C ALA A 132 6.58 -2.42 -3.04
N ILE A 133 6.88 -1.83 -4.21
CA ILE A 133 8.27 -1.60 -4.62
C ILE A 133 8.96 -0.55 -3.74
N LEU A 134 8.25 0.46 -3.24
CA LEU A 134 8.80 1.43 -2.29
C LEU A 134 9.22 0.76 -0.97
N HIS A 135 8.40 -0.15 -0.43
CA HIS A 135 8.77 -0.92 0.77
C HIS A 135 10.01 -1.78 0.54
N SER A 136 10.20 -2.30 -0.67
CA SER A 136 11.42 -2.99 -1.04
C SER A 136 12.65 -2.09 -0.87
N PHE A 137 12.64 -0.88 -1.42
CA PHE A 137 13.76 0.06 -1.27
C PHE A 137 13.99 0.48 0.19
N VAL A 138 12.94 0.66 0.98
CA VAL A 138 13.05 0.94 2.42
C VAL A 138 13.74 -0.22 3.15
N GLY A 139 13.33 -1.46 2.86
CA GLY A 139 13.96 -2.65 3.43
C GLY A 139 15.44 -2.77 3.05
N LEU A 140 15.78 -2.52 1.78
CA LEU A 140 17.16 -2.52 1.30
C LEU A 140 17.99 -1.42 1.99
N ALA A 141 17.43 -0.22 2.14
CA ALA A 141 18.09 0.88 2.82
C ALA A 141 18.43 0.52 4.28
N ALA A 142 17.50 -0.13 5.01
CA ALA A 142 17.73 -0.58 6.38
C ALA A 142 18.90 -1.59 6.47
N VAL A 143 18.98 -2.55 5.54
CA VAL A 143 20.10 -3.51 5.46
C VAL A 143 21.42 -2.80 5.20
N LEU A 144 21.45 -1.87 4.25
CA LEU A 144 22.67 -1.14 3.88
C LEU A 144 23.13 -0.20 5.00
N VAL A 145 22.20 0.46 5.70
CA VAL A 145 22.53 1.29 6.87
C VAL A 145 23.08 0.43 7.98
N ALA A 146 22.45 -0.71 8.30
CA ALA A 146 22.93 -1.64 9.32
C ALA A 146 24.35 -2.16 9.01
N ALA A 147 24.58 -2.57 7.76
CA ALA A 147 25.92 -2.99 7.31
C ALA A 147 26.94 -1.85 7.36
N GLY A 148 26.55 -0.65 6.91
CA GLY A 148 27.41 0.54 6.92
C GLY A 148 27.80 0.97 8.33
N MET A 149 26.87 0.95 9.27
CA MET A 149 27.14 1.27 10.68
C MET A 149 28.16 0.31 11.28
N TYR A 150 27.95 -0.99 11.09
CA TYR A 150 28.89 -1.98 11.61
C TYR A 150 30.30 -1.84 10.99
N LEU A 151 30.37 -1.65 9.66
CA LEU A 151 31.65 -1.54 8.94
C LEU A 151 32.39 -0.23 9.21
N ALA A 152 31.69 0.84 9.59
CA ALA A 152 32.31 2.13 9.88
C ALA A 152 33.20 2.06 11.14
N ASP A 153 32.77 1.37 12.18
CA ASP A 153 33.57 1.17 13.38
C ASP A 153 33.17 -0.13 14.12
N PRO A 154 33.69 -1.29 13.68
CA PRO A 154 33.31 -2.59 14.24
C PRO A 154 33.62 -2.75 15.75
N ALA A 155 34.58 -1.96 16.28
CA ALA A 155 35.00 -2.07 17.65
C ALA A 155 34.20 -1.22 18.65
N SER A 156 33.43 -0.22 18.17
CA SER A 156 32.71 0.72 19.03
C SER A 156 31.33 0.23 19.47
N HIS A 157 30.83 -0.86 18.86
CA HIS A 157 29.49 -1.37 19.14
C HIS A 157 29.48 -2.26 20.38
N ASP A 158 28.60 -1.90 21.31
CA ASP A 158 28.26 -2.79 22.44
C ASP A 158 27.20 -3.83 22.01
N GLY A 159 26.86 -4.77 22.89
CA GLY A 159 25.93 -5.83 22.61
C GLY A 159 24.51 -5.33 22.26
N VAL A 160 24.09 -4.16 22.80
CA VAL A 160 22.81 -3.54 22.51
C VAL A 160 22.80 -2.98 21.08
N SER A 161 23.84 -2.23 20.73
CA SER A 161 23.99 -1.67 19.37
C SER A 161 24.07 -2.77 18.31
N LEU A 162 24.79 -3.86 18.56
CA LEU A 162 24.83 -5.01 17.65
C LEU A 162 23.47 -5.70 17.52
N PHE A 163 22.70 -5.79 18.61
CA PHE A 163 21.33 -6.31 18.55
C PHE A 163 20.42 -5.41 17.73
N GLU A 164 20.54 -4.08 17.84
CA GLU A 164 19.78 -3.12 17.03
C GLU A 164 20.12 -3.23 15.53
N ILE A 165 21.44 -3.33 15.21
CA ILE A 165 21.92 -3.58 13.85
C ILE A 165 21.37 -4.89 13.31
N PHE A 166 21.40 -5.96 14.10
CA PHE A 166 20.80 -7.25 13.75
C PHE A 166 19.32 -7.10 13.46
N MET A 167 18.54 -6.45 14.33
CA MET A 167 17.10 -6.25 14.16
C MET A 167 16.77 -5.46 12.89
N GLY A 168 17.48 -4.36 12.65
CA GLY A 168 17.29 -3.54 11.45
C GLY A 168 17.60 -4.30 10.16
N ALA A 169 18.68 -5.07 10.15
CA ALA A 169 19.13 -5.82 8.97
C ALA A 169 18.18 -6.97 8.62
N TRP A 170 17.77 -7.81 9.57
CA TRP A 170 16.95 -8.97 9.23
C TRP A 170 15.51 -8.60 8.86
N ILE A 171 14.90 -7.63 9.58
CA ILE A 171 13.57 -7.12 9.23
C ILE A 171 13.64 -6.44 7.85
N GLY A 172 14.67 -5.63 7.60
CA GLY A 172 14.90 -4.98 6.32
C GLY A 172 15.08 -5.97 5.17
N ALA A 173 15.85 -7.05 5.37
CA ALA A 173 16.09 -8.07 4.35
C ALA A 173 14.81 -8.84 3.97
N ILE A 174 14.02 -9.26 4.96
CA ILE A 174 12.72 -9.89 4.72
C ILE A 174 11.80 -8.92 3.97
N THR A 175 11.75 -7.66 4.41
CA THR A 175 10.93 -6.64 3.77
C THR A 175 11.33 -6.42 2.32
N PHE A 176 12.63 -6.35 2.03
CA PHE A 176 13.15 -6.16 0.67
C PHE A 176 12.65 -7.23 -0.28
N THR A 177 12.99 -8.49 -0.03
CA THR A 177 12.65 -9.59 -0.94
C THR A 177 11.17 -9.92 -0.92
N GLY A 178 10.51 -9.86 0.23
CA GLY A 178 9.07 -10.04 0.35
C GLY A 178 8.29 -9.03 -0.48
N SER A 179 8.71 -7.76 -0.46
CA SER A 179 8.09 -6.69 -1.24
C SER A 179 8.34 -6.82 -2.75
N VAL A 180 9.51 -7.31 -3.17
CA VAL A 180 9.79 -7.63 -4.58
C VAL A 180 8.83 -8.74 -5.08
N ILE A 181 8.63 -9.78 -4.30
CA ILE A 181 7.70 -10.86 -4.66
C ILE A 181 6.26 -10.35 -4.70
N ALA A 182 5.84 -9.55 -3.71
CA ALA A 182 4.51 -8.94 -3.69
C ALA A 182 4.29 -8.04 -4.92
N PHE A 183 5.26 -7.18 -5.25
CA PHE A 183 5.24 -6.35 -6.46
C PHE A 183 5.08 -7.22 -7.71
N GLY A 184 5.88 -8.28 -7.87
CA GLY A 184 5.83 -9.16 -9.03
C GLY A 184 4.49 -9.89 -9.17
N LYS A 185 3.84 -10.27 -8.06
CA LYS A 185 2.49 -10.85 -8.06
C LYS A 185 1.41 -9.84 -8.42
N LEU A 186 1.49 -8.62 -7.86
CA LEU A 186 0.55 -7.54 -8.16
C LEU A 186 0.65 -7.06 -9.61
N GLN A 187 1.86 -7.04 -10.17
CA GLN A 187 2.13 -6.67 -11.56
C GLN A 187 1.79 -7.79 -12.57
N GLY A 188 1.52 -9.02 -12.08
CA GLY A 188 1.26 -10.17 -12.94
C GLY A 188 2.52 -10.81 -13.57
N ILE A 189 3.73 -10.40 -13.12
CA ILE A 189 5.00 -11.03 -13.51
C ILE A 189 5.05 -12.46 -12.96
N PHE A 190 4.62 -12.63 -11.71
CA PHE A 190 4.46 -13.94 -11.08
C PHE A 190 2.99 -14.33 -11.02
N ARG A 191 2.71 -15.65 -11.03
CA ARG A 191 1.35 -16.15 -10.87
C ARG A 191 0.76 -15.63 -9.54
N SER A 192 -0.46 -15.09 -9.60
CA SER A 192 -1.19 -14.63 -8.40
C SER A 192 -1.64 -15.79 -7.51
N ALA A 193 -1.76 -17.00 -8.06
CA ALA A 193 -2.08 -18.19 -7.29
C ALA A 193 -1.00 -18.51 -6.26
N PRO A 194 -1.37 -19.09 -5.09
CA PRO A 194 -0.43 -19.56 -4.10
C PRO A 194 0.50 -20.64 -4.67
N VAL A 195 1.81 -20.50 -4.41
CA VAL A 195 2.77 -21.57 -4.73
C VAL A 195 3.12 -22.28 -3.43
N VAL A 196 2.49 -23.42 -3.20
CA VAL A 196 2.66 -24.22 -1.98
C VAL A 196 3.42 -25.52 -2.29
N PHE A 197 4.25 -25.95 -1.35
CA PHE A 197 4.94 -27.24 -1.42
C PHE A 197 4.90 -27.94 -0.05
N LYS A 198 4.94 -29.27 -0.07
CA LYS A 198 4.90 -30.06 1.17
C LYS A 198 6.09 -29.71 2.07
N GLY A 199 5.82 -29.38 3.33
CA GLY A 199 6.85 -29.05 4.33
C GLY A 199 7.32 -27.61 4.32
N GLN A 200 6.70 -26.69 3.56
CA GLN A 200 7.11 -25.27 3.47
C GLN A 200 7.25 -24.59 4.85
N HIS A 201 6.34 -24.85 5.78
CA HIS A 201 6.39 -24.26 7.12
C HIS A 201 7.59 -24.77 7.93
N MET A 202 7.96 -26.06 7.76
CA MET A 202 9.17 -26.62 8.41
C MET A 202 10.45 -26.04 7.82
N VAL A 203 10.48 -25.83 6.50
CA VAL A 203 11.61 -25.19 5.81
C VAL A 203 11.74 -23.72 6.27
N ASN A 204 10.65 -22.98 6.29
CA ASN A 204 10.65 -21.59 6.77
C ASN A 204 11.07 -21.49 8.24
N LEU A 205 10.61 -22.40 9.09
CA LEU A 205 11.02 -22.48 10.49
C LEU A 205 12.52 -22.78 10.61
N ALA A 206 13.04 -23.73 9.83
CA ALA A 206 14.47 -24.07 9.85
C ALA A 206 15.33 -22.88 9.40
N ILE A 207 14.94 -22.17 8.33
CA ILE A 207 15.61 -20.94 7.87
C ILE A 207 15.56 -19.87 8.96
N PHE A 208 14.40 -19.67 9.59
CA PHE A 208 14.23 -18.69 10.66
C PHE A 208 15.12 -19.01 11.87
N VAL A 209 15.15 -20.26 12.32
CA VAL A 209 16.01 -20.68 13.43
C VAL A 209 17.50 -20.53 13.09
N ALA A 210 17.90 -20.91 11.86
CA ALA A 210 19.28 -20.70 11.40
C ALA A 210 19.64 -19.21 11.34
N MET A 211 18.74 -18.37 10.85
CA MET A 211 18.91 -16.91 10.80
C MET A 211 19.10 -16.33 12.21
N ILE A 212 18.29 -16.72 13.19
CA ILE A 212 18.45 -16.29 14.59
C ILE A 212 19.78 -16.78 15.16
N TYR A 213 20.17 -18.02 14.88
CA TYR A 213 21.44 -18.56 15.33
C TYR A 213 22.62 -17.72 14.84
N PHE A 214 22.69 -17.40 13.55
CA PHE A 214 23.76 -16.55 13.01
C PHE A 214 23.64 -15.09 13.49
N GLY A 215 22.43 -14.58 13.74
CA GLY A 215 22.23 -13.29 14.37
C GLY A 215 22.81 -13.24 15.81
N VAL A 216 22.58 -14.28 16.61
CA VAL A 216 23.17 -14.40 17.95
C VAL A 216 24.69 -14.52 17.87
N GLN A 217 25.22 -15.32 16.92
CA GLN A 217 26.68 -15.42 16.70
C GLN A 217 27.28 -14.05 16.33
N PHE A 218 26.63 -13.28 15.49
CA PHE A 218 27.05 -11.91 15.16
C PHE A 218 27.11 -11.01 16.41
N VAL A 219 26.07 -11.02 17.24
CA VAL A 219 26.01 -10.19 18.46
C VAL A 219 27.04 -10.63 19.50
N MET A 220 27.29 -11.95 19.64
CA MET A 220 28.18 -12.49 20.64
C MET A 220 29.67 -12.42 20.26
N HIS A 221 29.97 -12.55 18.96
CA HIS A 221 31.37 -12.70 18.50
C HIS A 221 31.83 -11.56 17.59
N HIS A 222 30.96 -10.57 17.27
CA HIS A 222 31.27 -9.45 16.36
C HIS A 222 31.74 -9.96 14.98
N ASP A 223 31.18 -11.09 14.50
CA ASP A 223 31.60 -11.73 13.25
C ASP A 223 30.74 -11.27 12.06
N PHE A 224 31.38 -10.51 11.17
CA PHE A 224 30.72 -10.01 9.94
C PHE A 224 30.25 -11.13 9.02
N THR A 225 30.94 -12.29 9.02
CA THR A 225 30.51 -13.45 8.22
C THR A 225 29.15 -13.96 8.69
N SER A 226 28.95 -14.07 10.00
CA SER A 226 27.66 -14.42 10.59
C SER A 226 26.56 -13.40 10.24
N PHE A 227 26.87 -12.11 10.22
CA PHE A 227 25.98 -11.06 9.77
C PHE A 227 25.55 -11.26 8.30
N MET A 228 26.50 -11.53 7.41
CA MET A 228 26.21 -11.77 5.99
C MET A 228 25.37 -13.03 5.76
N ILE A 229 25.64 -14.12 6.49
CA ILE A 229 24.86 -15.37 6.41
C ILE A 229 23.44 -15.12 6.91
N MET A 230 23.30 -14.41 8.03
CA MET A 230 21.99 -14.01 8.57
C MET A 230 21.18 -13.20 7.56
N CYS A 231 21.79 -12.18 6.94
CA CYS A 231 21.15 -11.38 5.90
C CYS A 231 20.74 -12.24 4.70
N ALA A 232 21.58 -13.16 4.24
CA ALA A 232 21.27 -14.06 3.13
C ALA A 232 20.07 -14.98 3.46
N LEU A 233 20.03 -15.53 4.68
CA LEU A 233 18.91 -16.34 5.15
C LEU A 233 17.61 -15.52 5.27
N ALA A 234 17.72 -14.29 5.76
CA ALA A 234 16.58 -13.36 5.83
C ALA A 234 16.03 -13.00 4.44
N LEU A 235 16.89 -12.78 3.45
CA LEU A 235 16.48 -12.56 2.05
C LEU A 235 15.73 -13.77 1.48
N VAL A 236 16.22 -14.98 1.73
CA VAL A 236 15.54 -16.23 1.30
C VAL A 236 14.19 -16.36 2.03
N LEU A 237 14.16 -16.09 3.33
CA LEU A 237 12.94 -16.19 4.13
C LEU A 237 11.86 -15.21 3.62
N GLY A 238 12.23 -13.98 3.24
CA GLY A 238 11.28 -13.02 2.65
C GLY A 238 10.62 -13.55 1.37
N ILE A 239 11.38 -14.25 0.51
CA ILE A 239 10.85 -14.91 -0.69
C ILE A 239 9.88 -16.02 -0.30
N THR A 240 10.32 -16.94 0.57
CA THR A 240 9.57 -18.16 0.89
C THR A 240 8.32 -17.90 1.72
N LEU A 241 8.24 -16.77 2.44
CA LEU A 241 7.05 -16.34 3.16
C LEU A 241 5.97 -15.78 2.23
N ILE A 242 6.35 -15.00 1.21
CA ILE A 242 5.37 -14.27 0.37
C ILE A 242 4.93 -15.09 -0.85
N ILE A 243 5.75 -16.02 -1.34
CA ILE A 243 5.44 -16.80 -2.54
C ILE A 243 4.19 -17.69 -2.39
N PRO A 244 3.89 -18.30 -1.20
CA PRO A 244 2.71 -19.13 -1.01
C PRO A 244 1.42 -18.35 -0.73
N ILE A 245 1.48 -17.02 -0.72
CA ILE A 245 0.30 -16.18 -0.43
C ILE A 245 -0.44 -15.88 -1.73
N GLY A 246 -1.75 -16.10 -1.72
CA GLY A 246 -2.63 -15.81 -2.85
C GLY A 246 -2.86 -14.32 -3.05
N GLY A 247 -3.26 -13.94 -4.26
CA GLY A 247 -3.52 -12.53 -4.56
C GLY A 247 -4.71 -11.95 -3.78
N ALA A 248 -5.69 -12.77 -3.35
CA ALA A 248 -6.80 -12.33 -2.49
C ALA A 248 -6.31 -11.76 -1.15
N ASP A 249 -5.22 -12.31 -0.62
CA ASP A 249 -4.62 -11.89 0.63
C ASP A 249 -3.58 -10.76 0.45
N MET A 250 -3.28 -10.35 -0.80
CA MET A 250 -2.28 -9.32 -1.09
C MET A 250 -2.53 -7.98 -0.41
N PRO A 251 -3.76 -7.46 -0.25
CA PRO A 251 -3.99 -6.23 0.50
C PRO A 251 -3.48 -6.31 1.94
N VAL A 252 -3.69 -7.44 2.62
CA VAL A 252 -3.18 -7.69 3.98
C VAL A 252 -1.66 -7.72 3.98
N ILE A 253 -1.06 -8.38 2.99
CA ILE A 253 0.39 -8.52 2.88
C ILE A 253 1.07 -7.18 2.58
N VAL A 254 0.53 -6.36 1.70
CA VAL A 254 1.05 -5.01 1.44
C VAL A 254 1.04 -4.18 2.72
N SER A 255 -0.04 -4.26 3.51
CA SER A 255 -0.13 -3.59 4.82
C SER A 255 0.87 -4.16 5.83
N MET A 256 1.10 -5.48 5.83
CA MET A 256 2.08 -6.12 6.71
C MET A 256 3.53 -5.78 6.32
N LEU A 257 3.84 -5.69 5.01
CA LEU A 257 5.13 -5.22 4.52
C LEU A 257 5.37 -3.74 4.88
N ASN A 258 4.32 -2.91 4.87
CA ASN A 258 4.39 -1.55 5.42
C ASN A 258 4.75 -1.57 6.92
N SER A 259 4.17 -2.49 7.69
CA SER A 259 4.50 -2.68 9.11
C SER A 259 5.97 -3.07 9.28
N TYR A 260 6.46 -4.04 8.51
CA TYR A 260 7.87 -4.46 8.55
C TYR A 260 8.82 -3.32 8.19
N SER A 261 8.51 -2.53 7.16
CA SER A 261 9.32 -1.36 6.81
C SER A 261 9.34 -0.30 7.91
N GLY A 262 8.21 -0.10 8.61
CA GLY A 262 8.14 0.76 9.79
C GLY A 262 9.02 0.26 10.94
N TRP A 263 8.95 -1.03 11.26
CA TRP A 263 9.82 -1.62 12.31
C TRP A 263 11.29 -1.60 11.94
N ALA A 264 11.63 -1.82 10.66
CA ALA A 264 13.00 -1.67 10.17
C ALA A 264 13.50 -0.23 10.34
N ALA A 265 12.66 0.76 10.02
CA ALA A 265 12.98 2.17 10.24
C ALA A 265 13.15 2.51 11.72
N ALA A 266 12.32 1.96 12.62
CA ALA A 266 12.47 2.14 14.07
C ALA A 266 13.77 1.53 14.58
N ALA A 267 14.12 0.31 14.16
CA ALA A 267 15.38 -0.34 14.50
C ALA A 267 16.59 0.48 14.01
N THR A 268 16.56 0.95 12.75
CA THR A 268 17.56 1.88 12.22
C THR A 268 17.62 3.17 13.04
N GLY A 269 16.48 3.66 13.53
CA GLY A 269 16.40 4.84 14.39
C GLY A 269 17.10 4.65 15.73
N PHE A 270 17.00 3.46 16.35
CA PHE A 270 17.77 3.12 17.56
C PHE A 270 19.27 3.12 17.25
N THR A 271 19.71 2.38 16.25
CA THR A 271 21.11 2.31 15.83
C THR A 271 21.73 3.69 15.53
N LEU A 272 20.97 4.58 14.88
CA LEU A 272 21.39 5.95 14.56
C LEU A 272 21.12 6.96 15.67
N ASN A 273 20.53 6.54 16.78
CA ASN A 273 20.07 7.40 17.88
C ASN A 273 19.17 8.55 17.37
N ASN A 274 18.31 8.26 16.40
CA ASN A 274 17.44 9.23 15.74
C ASN A 274 15.97 9.07 16.16
N MET A 275 15.51 9.96 17.04
CA MET A 275 14.19 9.93 17.63
C MET A 275 13.06 10.01 16.58
N VAL A 276 13.25 10.73 15.48
CA VAL A 276 12.23 10.84 14.40
C VAL A 276 12.00 9.50 13.74
N LEU A 277 13.08 8.77 13.42
CA LEU A 277 12.98 7.42 12.84
C LEU A 277 12.33 6.42 13.80
N ILE A 278 12.67 6.51 15.10
CA ILE A 278 12.05 5.65 16.12
C ILE A 278 10.55 5.89 16.18
N VAL A 279 10.13 7.15 16.35
CA VAL A 279 8.71 7.50 16.50
C VAL A 279 7.94 7.21 15.22
N ALA A 280 8.41 7.71 14.07
CA ALA A 280 7.74 7.50 12.78
C ALA A 280 7.67 6.01 12.43
N GLY A 281 8.79 5.28 12.61
CA GLY A 281 8.87 3.85 12.36
C GLY A 281 7.93 3.03 13.26
N ALA A 282 7.87 3.35 14.56
CA ALA A 282 6.97 2.68 15.50
C ALA A 282 5.50 2.91 15.16
N ILE A 283 5.12 4.14 14.78
CA ILE A 283 3.75 4.47 14.41
C ILE A 283 3.35 3.76 13.10
N ILE A 284 4.21 3.83 12.07
CA ILE A 284 3.96 3.16 10.78
C ILE A 284 3.91 1.65 10.97
N GLY A 285 4.83 1.08 11.75
CA GLY A 285 4.87 -0.33 12.05
C GLY A 285 3.61 -0.83 12.76
N SER A 286 3.19 -0.11 13.79
CA SER A 286 1.99 -0.44 14.55
C SER A 286 0.71 -0.27 13.72
N SER A 287 0.58 0.83 12.98
CA SER A 287 -0.60 1.09 12.14
C SER A 287 -0.77 0.04 11.04
N GLY A 288 0.32 -0.36 10.37
CA GLY A 288 0.30 -1.42 9.36
C GLY A 288 -0.13 -2.78 9.94
N ALA A 289 0.37 -3.15 11.14
CA ALA A 289 -0.02 -4.39 11.81
C ALA A 289 -1.50 -4.38 12.22
N ILE A 290 -1.98 -3.28 12.81
CA ILE A 290 -3.38 -3.12 13.21
C ILE A 290 -4.29 -3.19 11.98
N LEU A 291 -3.94 -2.49 10.90
CA LEU A 291 -4.71 -2.51 9.66
C LEU A 291 -4.75 -3.92 9.05
N SER A 292 -3.62 -4.65 9.02
CA SER A 292 -3.57 -6.04 8.56
C SER A 292 -4.48 -6.94 9.39
N TYR A 293 -4.51 -6.77 10.72
CA TYR A 293 -5.39 -7.52 11.61
C TYR A 293 -6.88 -7.22 11.34
N ILE A 294 -7.23 -5.93 11.19
CA ILE A 294 -8.62 -5.52 10.89
C ILE A 294 -9.06 -6.12 9.55
N MET A 295 -8.20 -6.07 8.52
CA MET A 295 -8.50 -6.65 7.21
C MET A 295 -8.68 -8.17 7.28
N CYS A 296 -7.85 -8.90 8.04
CA CYS A 296 -8.04 -10.33 8.26
C CYS A 296 -9.40 -10.62 8.92
N ARG A 297 -9.80 -9.80 9.91
CA ARG A 297 -11.13 -9.89 10.51
C ARG A 297 -12.24 -9.64 9.50
N ALA A 298 -12.10 -8.62 8.65
CA ALA A 298 -13.06 -8.31 7.59
C ALA A 298 -13.16 -9.39 6.51
N MET A 299 -12.13 -10.25 6.39
CA MET A 299 -12.13 -11.40 5.49
C MET A 299 -12.51 -12.72 6.19
N ASN A 300 -12.83 -12.67 7.47
CA ASN A 300 -13.02 -13.85 8.34
C ASN A 300 -11.86 -14.86 8.27
N ARG A 301 -10.63 -14.36 8.16
CA ARG A 301 -9.42 -15.20 8.08
C ARG A 301 -8.53 -14.98 9.30
N SER A 302 -7.90 -16.05 9.77
CA SER A 302 -6.91 -15.93 10.84
C SER A 302 -5.71 -15.12 10.34
N PHE A 303 -5.30 -14.09 11.08
CA PHE A 303 -4.11 -13.30 10.78
C PHE A 303 -2.86 -14.18 10.61
N ILE A 304 -2.70 -15.18 11.49
CA ILE A 304 -1.56 -16.12 11.41
C ILE A 304 -1.62 -16.95 10.13
N SER A 305 -2.80 -17.43 9.72
CA SER A 305 -2.94 -18.22 8.50
C SER A 305 -2.64 -17.40 7.23
N VAL A 306 -3.00 -16.13 7.20
CA VAL A 306 -2.70 -15.24 6.07
C VAL A 306 -1.21 -14.93 6.00
N VAL A 307 -0.56 -14.58 7.12
CA VAL A 307 0.87 -14.22 7.17
C VAL A 307 1.77 -15.42 6.87
N LEU A 308 1.43 -16.61 7.35
CA LEU A 308 2.20 -17.82 7.06
C LEU A 308 1.93 -18.40 5.66
N GLY A 309 0.79 -18.06 5.06
CA GLY A 309 0.39 -18.52 3.74
C GLY A 309 0.10 -20.02 3.66
N GLY A 310 -0.56 -20.45 2.57
CA GLY A 310 -0.78 -21.86 2.27
C GLY A 310 -1.84 -22.58 3.13
N PHE A 311 -2.52 -21.89 4.02
CA PHE A 311 -3.68 -22.42 4.73
C PHE A 311 -4.95 -22.08 3.93
N GLY A 312 -5.67 -23.10 3.45
CA GLY A 312 -6.90 -22.93 2.68
C GLY A 312 -6.73 -23.04 1.17
N ALA A 313 -5.57 -23.46 0.67
CA ALA A 313 -5.42 -23.96 -0.69
C ALA A 313 -5.88 -25.42 -0.75
N GLU A 314 -7.12 -25.70 -0.37
CA GLU A 314 -7.77 -26.91 -0.89
C GLU A 314 -8.06 -26.62 -2.37
N GLU A 315 -7.62 -27.54 -3.22
CA GLU A 315 -7.96 -27.56 -4.64
C GLU A 315 -9.50 -27.58 -4.72
N THR A 316 -10.11 -26.40 -4.87
CA THR A 316 -11.45 -26.35 -5.43
C THR A 316 -11.30 -26.81 -6.86
N GLY A 317 -11.56 -28.10 -7.06
CA GLY A 317 -11.61 -28.73 -8.36
C GLY A 317 -12.46 -27.85 -9.27
N ALA A 318 -11.94 -27.62 -10.48
CA ALA A 318 -12.67 -26.96 -11.53
C ALA A 318 -14.01 -27.67 -11.70
N SER A 319 -15.07 -27.11 -11.11
CA SER A 319 -16.42 -27.57 -11.36
C SER A 319 -16.76 -27.21 -12.80
N ASP A 320 -17.30 -28.16 -13.51
CA ASP A 320 -17.57 -28.12 -14.92
C ASP A 320 -18.29 -26.85 -15.36
N LYS A 321 -17.71 -26.18 -16.36
CA LYS A 321 -18.24 -24.97 -17.01
C LYS A 321 -19.60 -25.20 -17.73
N GLN A 322 -20.18 -26.38 -17.67
CA GLN A 322 -21.43 -26.72 -18.35
C GLN A 322 -22.71 -26.48 -17.52
N ASP A 323 -22.63 -26.30 -16.19
CA ASP A 323 -23.82 -26.15 -15.36
C ASP A 323 -24.34 -24.71 -15.26
N ALA A 324 -23.57 -23.70 -15.63
CA ALA A 324 -23.95 -22.29 -15.50
C ALA A 324 -25.15 -21.89 -16.38
N ALA A 325 -25.25 -22.51 -17.57
CA ALA A 325 -26.36 -22.23 -18.49
C ALA A 325 -27.71 -22.83 -18.04
N GLN A 326 -27.72 -23.78 -17.09
CA GLN A 326 -28.94 -24.44 -16.58
C GLN A 326 -29.51 -23.79 -15.31
N LYS A 327 -28.77 -22.88 -14.66
CA LYS A 327 -29.15 -22.29 -13.34
C LYS A 327 -30.02 -21.04 -13.39
N GLY A 328 -30.53 -20.64 -14.57
CA GLY A 328 -31.56 -19.58 -14.66
C GLY A 328 -31.02 -18.16 -14.48
N ILE A 329 -29.88 -17.83 -15.09
CA ILE A 329 -29.34 -16.48 -15.13
C ILE A 329 -30.30 -15.57 -15.89
N LYS A 330 -30.57 -14.37 -15.34
CA LYS A 330 -31.32 -13.31 -15.99
C LYS A 330 -30.33 -12.26 -16.52
N GLU A 331 -30.33 -12.07 -17.83
CA GLU A 331 -29.57 -11.00 -18.48
C GLU A 331 -30.45 -9.76 -18.65
N ALA A 332 -29.83 -8.59 -18.51
CA ALA A 332 -30.48 -7.31 -18.79
C ALA A 332 -29.56 -6.43 -19.64
N ALA A 333 -30.16 -5.56 -20.42
CA ALA A 333 -29.45 -4.49 -21.11
C ALA A 333 -29.17 -3.33 -20.14
N ILE A 334 -28.19 -2.48 -20.49
CA ILE A 334 -27.87 -1.32 -19.63
C ILE A 334 -29.00 -0.30 -19.62
N GLU A 335 -29.78 -0.25 -20.69
CA GLU A 335 -30.98 0.59 -20.84
C GLU A 335 -32.05 0.21 -19.81
N ASP A 336 -32.23 -1.09 -19.54
CA ASP A 336 -33.16 -1.57 -18.53
C ASP A 336 -32.72 -1.13 -17.13
N ALA A 337 -31.41 -1.24 -16.84
CA ALA A 337 -30.82 -0.77 -15.57
C ALA A 337 -30.99 0.75 -15.43
N ALA A 338 -30.69 1.52 -16.48
CA ALA A 338 -30.83 2.97 -16.48
C ALA A 338 -32.27 3.39 -16.20
N TYR A 339 -33.26 2.74 -16.89
CA TYR A 339 -34.67 3.01 -16.68
C TYR A 339 -35.11 2.75 -15.24
N MET A 340 -34.69 1.64 -14.66
CA MET A 340 -35.03 1.31 -13.27
C MET A 340 -34.38 2.25 -12.26
N MET A 341 -33.13 2.66 -12.50
CA MET A 341 -32.42 3.62 -11.64
C MET A 341 -33.07 5.01 -11.71
N GLU A 342 -33.45 5.47 -12.89
CA GLU A 342 -34.07 6.78 -13.09
C GLU A 342 -35.49 6.88 -12.46
N ASN A 343 -36.24 5.78 -12.44
CA ASN A 343 -37.58 5.73 -11.86
C ASN A 343 -37.57 5.27 -10.37
N GLY A 344 -36.43 4.90 -9.82
CA GLY A 344 -36.28 4.59 -8.41
C GLY A 344 -36.10 5.84 -7.57
N SER A 345 -36.29 5.70 -6.26
CA SER A 345 -36.03 6.76 -5.28
C SER A 345 -34.62 6.70 -4.73
N SER A 346 -34.02 5.51 -4.73
CA SER A 346 -32.71 5.24 -4.11
C SER A 346 -31.88 4.24 -4.92
N VAL A 347 -30.60 4.56 -5.09
CA VAL A 347 -29.62 3.74 -5.80
C VAL A 347 -28.37 3.58 -4.96
N ILE A 348 -27.88 2.34 -4.80
CA ILE A 348 -26.57 2.07 -4.20
C ILE A 348 -25.66 1.49 -5.28
N ILE A 349 -24.50 2.12 -5.47
CA ILE A 349 -23.43 1.63 -6.35
C ILE A 349 -22.41 0.90 -5.50
N VAL A 350 -22.10 -0.36 -5.84
CA VAL A 350 -21.11 -1.20 -5.16
C VAL A 350 -19.89 -1.35 -6.05
N PRO A 351 -18.83 -0.53 -5.85
CA PRO A 351 -17.64 -0.60 -6.65
C PRO A 351 -16.74 -1.74 -6.19
N GLY A 352 -16.09 -2.41 -7.13
CA GLY A 352 -15.10 -3.44 -6.88
C GLY A 352 -13.86 -3.30 -7.75
N TYR A 353 -12.96 -4.26 -7.66
CA TYR A 353 -11.69 -4.22 -8.40
C TYR A 353 -11.88 -4.15 -9.93
N GLY A 354 -12.94 -4.76 -10.46
CA GLY A 354 -13.24 -4.67 -11.89
C GLY A 354 -13.54 -3.24 -12.36
N MET A 355 -14.18 -2.41 -11.54
CA MET A 355 -14.34 -0.97 -11.79
C MET A 355 -12.99 -0.28 -11.90
N ALA A 356 -12.06 -0.59 -10.97
CA ALA A 356 -10.72 -0.02 -10.96
C ALA A 356 -9.94 -0.37 -12.23
N VAL A 357 -9.96 -1.64 -12.65
CA VAL A 357 -9.24 -2.11 -13.85
C VAL A 357 -9.77 -1.46 -15.13
N ALA A 358 -11.10 -1.30 -15.22
CA ALA A 358 -11.75 -0.66 -16.34
C ALA A 358 -11.67 0.88 -16.29
N GLN A 359 -11.24 1.47 -15.19
CA GLN A 359 -11.23 2.93 -14.95
C GLN A 359 -12.64 3.55 -15.12
N ALA A 360 -13.67 2.85 -14.64
CA ALA A 360 -15.07 3.27 -14.79
C ALA A 360 -15.54 4.31 -13.76
N GLN A 361 -14.70 4.68 -12.77
CA GLN A 361 -15.06 5.56 -11.66
C GLN A 361 -15.58 6.93 -12.11
N HIS A 362 -15.02 7.50 -13.18
CA HIS A 362 -15.44 8.81 -13.68
C HIS A 362 -16.84 8.75 -14.34
N ALA A 363 -17.09 7.73 -15.16
CA ALA A 363 -18.39 7.54 -15.78
C ALA A 363 -19.49 7.20 -14.75
N LEU A 364 -19.16 6.41 -13.71
CA LEU A 364 -20.10 6.12 -12.62
C LEU A 364 -20.41 7.36 -11.78
N LYS A 365 -19.43 8.23 -11.53
CA LYS A 365 -19.65 9.51 -10.88
C LYS A 365 -20.60 10.39 -11.70
N GLU A 366 -20.38 10.49 -13.00
CA GLU A 366 -21.24 11.26 -13.90
C GLU A 366 -22.66 10.69 -13.94
N ALA A 367 -22.80 9.36 -13.99
CA ALA A 367 -24.12 8.72 -13.91
C ALA A 367 -24.83 9.02 -12.58
N ALA A 368 -24.09 9.00 -11.47
CA ALA A 368 -24.65 9.34 -10.15
C ALA A 368 -25.14 10.79 -10.10
N GLU A 369 -24.38 11.74 -10.65
CA GLU A 369 -24.79 13.16 -10.70
C GLU A 369 -26.07 13.35 -11.53
N ILE A 370 -26.19 12.69 -12.69
CA ILE A 370 -27.39 12.77 -13.52
C ILE A 370 -28.61 12.20 -12.79
N LEU A 371 -28.45 11.09 -12.07
CA LEU A 371 -29.52 10.49 -11.28
C LEU A 371 -29.99 11.42 -10.16
N GLU A 372 -29.04 12.09 -9.49
CA GLU A 372 -29.33 13.06 -8.43
C GLU A 372 -30.05 14.31 -8.97
N GLU A 373 -29.64 14.81 -10.14
CA GLU A 373 -30.36 15.91 -10.82
C GLU A 373 -31.82 15.54 -11.12
N LYS A 374 -32.09 14.23 -11.28
CA LYS A 374 -33.41 13.67 -11.45
C LYS A 374 -34.16 13.37 -10.13
N GLY A 375 -33.50 13.63 -9.00
CA GLY A 375 -34.09 13.47 -7.66
C GLY A 375 -33.90 12.10 -7.02
N VAL A 376 -33.01 11.25 -7.54
CA VAL A 376 -32.66 9.93 -6.98
C VAL A 376 -31.56 10.09 -5.92
N ASP A 377 -31.71 9.47 -4.74
CA ASP A 377 -30.65 9.40 -3.74
C ASP A 377 -29.60 8.35 -4.12
N VAL A 378 -28.37 8.77 -4.40
CA VAL A 378 -27.30 7.88 -4.87
C VAL A 378 -26.18 7.79 -3.85
N LYS A 379 -25.83 6.56 -3.44
CA LYS A 379 -24.74 6.26 -2.51
C LYS A 379 -23.78 5.23 -3.08
N PHE A 380 -22.53 5.28 -2.62
CA PHE A 380 -21.49 4.30 -2.93
C PHE A 380 -21.20 3.45 -1.68
N ALA A 381 -21.37 2.15 -1.80
CA ALA A 381 -21.14 1.20 -0.71
C ALA A 381 -19.74 0.58 -0.81
N ILE A 382 -18.90 0.84 0.18
CA ILE A 382 -17.51 0.37 0.20
C ILE A 382 -17.36 -0.82 1.12
N HIS A 383 -16.74 -1.88 0.58
CA HIS A 383 -16.29 -3.00 1.40
C HIS A 383 -14.82 -2.81 1.78
N PRO A 384 -14.42 -3.06 3.06
CA PRO A 384 -13.05 -2.79 3.56
C PRO A 384 -11.94 -3.49 2.78
N VAL A 385 -12.24 -4.65 2.18
CA VAL A 385 -11.28 -5.46 1.41
C VAL A 385 -11.52 -5.43 -0.09
N ALA A 386 -12.41 -4.56 -0.58
CA ALA A 386 -12.59 -4.38 -2.02
C ALA A 386 -11.34 -3.77 -2.66
N GLY A 387 -10.82 -4.42 -3.70
CA GLY A 387 -9.63 -3.95 -4.39
C GLY A 387 -8.36 -4.74 -4.10
N ARG A 388 -7.20 -4.07 -4.15
CA ARG A 388 -5.86 -4.68 -3.96
C ARG A 388 -4.99 -3.96 -2.93
N MET A 389 -5.51 -2.95 -2.29
CA MET A 389 -4.90 -2.25 -1.15
C MET A 389 -6.01 -1.72 -0.23
N PRO A 390 -5.70 -1.42 1.03
CA PRO A 390 -6.65 -0.75 1.94
C PRO A 390 -7.15 0.57 1.34
N GLY A 391 -8.47 0.79 1.40
CA GLY A 391 -9.08 2.01 0.88
C GLY A 391 -9.01 2.19 -0.64
N HIS A 392 -8.76 1.13 -1.40
CA HIS A 392 -8.60 1.22 -2.86
C HIS A 392 -9.79 1.88 -3.53
N MET A 393 -11.01 1.51 -3.16
CA MET A 393 -12.22 2.10 -3.75
C MET A 393 -12.40 3.56 -3.33
N ASN A 394 -12.12 3.89 -2.07
CA ASN A 394 -12.20 5.26 -1.56
C ASN A 394 -11.25 6.20 -2.33
N VAL A 395 -10.03 5.75 -2.63
CA VAL A 395 -9.04 6.53 -3.40
C VAL A 395 -9.54 6.78 -4.83
N LEU A 396 -10.11 5.76 -5.49
CA LEU A 396 -10.61 5.92 -6.86
C LEU A 396 -11.84 6.81 -6.94
N LEU A 397 -12.74 6.71 -5.97
CA LEU A 397 -13.91 7.61 -5.91
C LEU A 397 -13.48 9.05 -5.59
N ALA A 398 -12.47 9.23 -4.74
CA ALA A 398 -11.87 10.55 -4.49
C ALA A 398 -11.15 11.12 -5.72
N GLU A 399 -10.48 10.27 -6.54
CA GLU A 399 -9.89 10.67 -7.83
C GLU A 399 -10.95 11.17 -8.80
N ALA A 400 -12.13 10.53 -8.79
CA ALA A 400 -13.27 10.94 -9.61
C ALA A 400 -14.05 12.14 -9.02
N ASP A 401 -13.60 12.75 -7.91
CA ASP A 401 -14.28 13.83 -7.20
C ASP A 401 -15.71 13.46 -6.73
N VAL A 402 -15.92 12.20 -6.33
CA VAL A 402 -17.16 11.79 -5.64
C VAL A 402 -17.16 12.40 -4.24
N SER A 403 -18.27 13.04 -3.87
CA SER A 403 -18.42 13.64 -2.54
C SER A 403 -18.36 12.59 -1.43
N TYR A 404 -17.64 12.87 -0.36
CA TYR A 404 -17.40 11.90 0.73
C TYR A 404 -18.65 11.53 1.51
N ASP A 405 -19.64 12.42 1.57
CA ASP A 405 -20.93 12.17 2.20
C ASP A 405 -21.79 11.14 1.47
N LYS A 406 -21.43 10.79 0.23
CA LYS A 406 -22.07 9.74 -0.57
C LYS A 406 -21.37 8.38 -0.47
N VAL A 407 -20.19 8.36 0.13
CA VAL A 407 -19.35 7.14 0.26
C VAL A 407 -19.50 6.59 1.67
N GLU A 408 -20.23 5.50 1.79
CA GLU A 408 -20.52 4.86 3.07
C GLU A 408 -19.79 3.52 3.19
N GLU A 409 -19.26 3.26 4.38
CA GLU A 409 -18.62 1.98 4.71
C GLU A 409 -19.69 0.89 4.94
N MET A 410 -19.27 -0.37 4.79
CA MET A 410 -20.16 -1.54 4.88
C MET A 410 -21.01 -1.56 6.14
N ASP A 411 -20.44 -1.24 7.30
CA ASP A 411 -21.12 -1.31 8.59
C ASP A 411 -22.28 -0.30 8.71
N ASP A 412 -22.14 0.84 8.05
CA ASP A 412 -23.14 1.91 8.03
C ASP A 412 -24.24 1.62 6.99
N ILE A 413 -23.84 1.25 5.76
CA ILE A 413 -24.76 1.15 4.63
C ILE A 413 -25.53 -0.16 4.58
N ASN A 414 -25.09 -1.23 5.24
CA ASN A 414 -25.75 -2.55 5.15
C ASN A 414 -27.22 -2.55 5.58
N SER A 415 -27.58 -1.67 6.52
CA SER A 415 -28.99 -1.50 6.93
C SER A 415 -29.89 -0.89 5.85
N SER A 416 -29.31 -0.14 4.91
CA SER A 416 -30.03 0.60 3.87
C SER A 416 -30.43 -0.28 2.67
N PHE A 417 -29.72 -1.39 2.41
CA PHE A 417 -29.99 -2.23 1.23
C PHE A 417 -31.44 -2.74 1.16
N SER A 418 -32.07 -3.05 2.30
CA SER A 418 -33.45 -3.55 2.32
C SER A 418 -34.50 -2.50 1.94
N GLN A 419 -34.13 -1.24 1.89
CA GLN A 419 -34.99 -0.11 1.51
C GLN A 419 -34.56 0.49 0.16
N THR A 420 -33.53 -0.06 -0.47
CA THR A 420 -32.96 0.45 -1.73
C THR A 420 -33.71 -0.15 -2.92
N ASP A 421 -34.09 0.71 -3.86
CA ASP A 421 -34.79 0.30 -5.06
C ASP A 421 -33.87 -0.45 -6.00
N VAL A 422 -32.69 0.11 -6.28
CA VAL A 422 -31.75 -0.47 -7.23
C VAL A 422 -30.34 -0.50 -6.68
N VAL A 423 -29.68 -1.63 -6.78
CA VAL A 423 -28.24 -1.78 -6.51
C VAL A 423 -27.51 -2.08 -7.82
N LEU A 424 -26.47 -1.30 -8.10
CA LEU A 424 -25.56 -1.53 -9.21
C LEU A 424 -24.20 -2.02 -8.71
N VAL A 425 -23.89 -3.31 -8.93
CA VAL A 425 -22.62 -3.90 -8.57
C VAL A 425 -21.67 -3.81 -9.76
N VAL A 426 -20.53 -3.10 -9.60
CA VAL A 426 -19.58 -2.87 -10.69
C VAL A 426 -18.23 -3.46 -10.36
N GLY A 427 -17.94 -4.63 -10.92
CA GLY A 427 -16.65 -5.28 -10.77
C GLY A 427 -16.34 -5.81 -9.36
N ALA A 428 -17.37 -6.00 -8.52
CA ALA A 428 -17.29 -6.72 -7.26
C ALA A 428 -17.84 -8.15 -7.43
N ASN A 429 -17.35 -9.10 -6.62
CA ASN A 429 -17.80 -10.49 -6.63
C ASN A 429 -17.90 -11.03 -5.19
N ASP A 430 -16.81 -11.46 -4.60
CA ASP A 430 -16.80 -12.15 -3.30
C ASP A 430 -17.42 -11.30 -2.18
N VAL A 431 -17.21 -10.00 -2.21
CA VAL A 431 -17.71 -9.04 -1.20
C VAL A 431 -19.23 -8.81 -1.22
N VAL A 432 -19.93 -9.36 -2.20
CA VAL A 432 -21.39 -9.34 -2.31
C VAL A 432 -21.99 -10.74 -2.37
N ASN A 433 -21.19 -11.79 -2.10
CA ASN A 433 -21.61 -13.19 -2.23
C ASN A 433 -22.41 -13.65 -1.00
N PRO A 434 -23.72 -13.96 -1.13
CA PRO A 434 -24.54 -14.44 -0.01
C PRO A 434 -24.04 -15.73 0.62
N ASP A 435 -23.31 -16.59 -0.09
CA ASP A 435 -22.77 -17.84 0.43
C ASP A 435 -21.83 -17.62 1.63
N ALA A 436 -21.30 -16.40 1.79
CA ALA A 436 -20.57 -16.03 2.99
C ALA A 436 -21.43 -16.10 4.27
N LYS A 437 -22.75 -16.03 4.16
CA LYS A 437 -23.70 -16.15 5.27
C LYS A 437 -24.48 -17.45 5.25
N ASP A 438 -24.88 -17.89 4.05
CA ASP A 438 -25.89 -18.93 3.87
C ASP A 438 -25.27 -20.32 3.75
N ASP A 439 -24.01 -20.46 3.31
CA ASP A 439 -23.35 -21.76 3.10
C ASP A 439 -22.13 -21.97 4.01
N SER A 440 -22.28 -22.79 5.03
CA SER A 440 -21.21 -23.14 5.95
C SER A 440 -20.06 -23.95 5.33
N SER A 441 -20.25 -24.49 4.12
CA SER A 441 -19.20 -25.21 3.37
C SER A 441 -18.40 -24.27 2.48
N SER A 442 -18.87 -23.06 2.25
CA SER A 442 -18.18 -22.06 1.40
C SER A 442 -16.88 -21.59 2.06
N PRO A 443 -15.79 -21.48 1.29
CA PRO A 443 -14.56 -20.85 1.77
C PRO A 443 -14.72 -19.40 2.23
N LEU A 444 -15.82 -18.74 1.83
CA LEU A 444 -16.17 -17.37 2.23
C LEU A 444 -16.99 -17.33 3.53
N TYR A 445 -17.42 -18.46 4.08
CA TYR A 445 -18.32 -18.50 5.23
C TYR A 445 -17.83 -17.67 6.41
N GLY A 446 -18.74 -16.84 6.94
CA GLY A 446 -18.46 -15.91 8.04
C GLY A 446 -17.77 -14.61 7.63
N MET A 447 -17.43 -14.42 6.35
CA MET A 447 -16.96 -13.14 5.87
C MET A 447 -18.10 -12.12 5.88
N PRO A 448 -17.96 -10.94 6.51
CA PRO A 448 -18.90 -9.86 6.35
C PRO A 448 -19.00 -9.47 4.85
N ILE A 449 -20.19 -9.19 4.37
CA ILE A 449 -20.47 -8.82 2.99
C ILE A 449 -21.38 -7.60 2.89
N LEU A 450 -21.33 -6.91 1.77
CA LEU A 450 -22.36 -5.95 1.40
C LEU A 450 -23.63 -6.72 0.99
N GLU A 451 -24.74 -6.46 1.68
CA GLU A 451 -25.98 -7.23 1.55
C GLU A 451 -26.84 -6.82 0.35
N ALA A 452 -26.19 -6.63 -0.79
CA ALA A 452 -26.82 -6.18 -2.05
C ALA A 452 -28.06 -7.01 -2.41
N TYR A 453 -28.07 -8.30 -2.09
CA TYR A 453 -29.20 -9.22 -2.37
C TYR A 453 -30.51 -8.84 -1.66
N LYS A 454 -30.47 -7.94 -0.67
CA LYS A 454 -31.67 -7.46 0.03
C LYS A 454 -32.41 -6.34 -0.69
N ALA A 455 -31.81 -5.72 -1.68
CA ALA A 455 -32.44 -4.65 -2.45
C ALA A 455 -33.59 -5.17 -3.31
N ASN A 456 -34.46 -4.27 -3.75
CA ASN A 456 -35.58 -4.65 -4.61
C ASN A 456 -35.09 -5.21 -5.96
N MET A 457 -34.08 -4.56 -6.57
CA MET A 457 -33.43 -5.03 -7.80
C MET A 457 -31.90 -4.88 -7.72
N VAL A 458 -31.19 -5.84 -8.30
CA VAL A 458 -29.72 -5.86 -8.32
C VAL A 458 -29.25 -6.05 -9.75
N TYR A 459 -28.46 -5.11 -10.25
CA TYR A 459 -27.75 -5.24 -11.52
C TYR A 459 -26.28 -5.48 -11.28
N VAL A 460 -25.72 -6.53 -11.89
CA VAL A 460 -24.31 -6.89 -11.71
C VAL A 460 -23.58 -6.80 -13.03
N VAL A 461 -22.65 -5.86 -13.13
CA VAL A 461 -21.79 -5.69 -14.31
C VAL A 461 -20.63 -6.67 -14.27
N LYS A 462 -20.58 -7.56 -15.27
CA LYS A 462 -19.53 -8.59 -15.41
C LYS A 462 -19.10 -8.75 -16.86
N ARG A 463 -17.80 -9.07 -17.07
CA ARG A 463 -17.32 -9.42 -18.42
C ARG A 463 -17.64 -10.87 -18.82
N SER A 464 -17.78 -11.76 -17.84
CA SER A 464 -18.04 -13.20 -18.05
C SER A 464 -18.48 -13.85 -16.74
N MET A 465 -18.95 -15.08 -16.79
CA MET A 465 -19.32 -15.88 -15.61
C MET A 465 -18.12 -16.44 -14.83
N ASN A 466 -16.91 -16.05 -15.16
CA ASN A 466 -15.75 -16.48 -14.38
C ASN A 466 -15.89 -16.10 -12.90
N THR A 467 -15.48 -17.03 -12.04
CA THR A 467 -15.47 -16.82 -10.59
C THR A 467 -14.56 -15.63 -10.21
N GLY A 468 -14.81 -15.08 -9.03
CA GLY A 468 -13.97 -14.04 -8.43
C GLY A 468 -12.62 -14.58 -7.98
N TYR A 469 -11.99 -13.81 -7.12
CA TYR A 469 -10.65 -14.09 -6.60
C TYR A 469 -10.59 -15.34 -5.71
N SER A 470 -11.69 -15.62 -4.99
CA SER A 470 -11.83 -16.81 -4.15
C SER A 470 -11.98 -18.11 -4.93
N GLY A 471 -12.28 -18.03 -6.24
CA GLY A 471 -12.63 -19.18 -7.05
C GLY A 471 -14.02 -19.75 -6.78
N VAL A 472 -14.80 -19.12 -5.91
CA VAL A 472 -16.15 -19.56 -5.50
C VAL A 472 -17.19 -18.96 -6.45
N GLU A 473 -18.22 -19.77 -6.80
CA GLU A 473 -19.39 -19.29 -7.51
C GLU A 473 -20.19 -18.33 -6.60
N ASN A 474 -20.83 -17.34 -7.17
CA ASN A 474 -21.58 -16.35 -6.39
C ASN A 474 -23.08 -16.59 -6.56
N SER A 475 -23.75 -17.01 -5.49
CA SER A 475 -25.18 -17.28 -5.49
C SER A 475 -26.07 -16.05 -5.70
N LEU A 476 -25.53 -14.84 -5.53
CA LEU A 476 -26.21 -13.60 -5.87
C LEU A 476 -26.70 -13.60 -7.33
N PHE A 477 -25.90 -14.15 -8.25
CA PHE A 477 -26.19 -14.09 -9.69
C PHE A 477 -27.41 -14.91 -10.12
N PHE A 478 -27.87 -15.82 -9.27
CA PHE A 478 -28.99 -16.71 -9.52
C PHE A 478 -30.26 -16.33 -8.74
N ARG A 479 -30.22 -15.22 -7.99
CA ARG A 479 -31.37 -14.75 -7.21
C ARG A 479 -32.42 -14.11 -8.12
N ASP A 480 -33.67 -14.18 -7.69
CA ASP A 480 -34.82 -13.71 -8.47
C ASP A 480 -34.83 -12.21 -8.78
N ASN A 481 -34.21 -11.42 -7.88
CA ASN A 481 -34.09 -9.98 -8.01
C ASN A 481 -32.79 -9.52 -8.68
N THR A 482 -31.96 -10.44 -9.22
CA THR A 482 -30.64 -10.13 -9.76
C THR A 482 -30.58 -10.32 -11.26
N TYR A 483 -30.01 -9.35 -11.94
CA TYR A 483 -29.82 -9.30 -13.38
C TYR A 483 -28.33 -9.06 -13.71
N LEU A 484 -27.81 -9.77 -14.71
CA LEU A 484 -26.43 -9.61 -15.16
C LEU A 484 -26.39 -8.70 -16.40
N VAL A 485 -25.51 -7.71 -16.34
CA VAL A 485 -25.21 -6.84 -17.49
C VAL A 485 -23.79 -7.19 -17.95
N PHE A 486 -23.70 -7.89 -19.10
CA PHE A 486 -22.42 -8.34 -19.61
C PHE A 486 -21.72 -7.27 -20.43
N GLY A 487 -20.46 -6.97 -20.09
CA GLY A 487 -19.62 -6.02 -20.80
C GLY A 487 -18.41 -5.57 -19.99
N ASP A 488 -17.58 -4.75 -20.61
CA ASP A 488 -16.53 -4.03 -19.87
C ASP A 488 -17.17 -2.96 -18.99
N ALA A 489 -16.66 -2.83 -17.75
CA ALA A 489 -17.31 -1.93 -16.79
C ALA A 489 -17.26 -0.45 -17.22
N LYS A 490 -16.27 -0.06 -18.02
CA LYS A 490 -16.19 1.30 -18.55
C LYS A 490 -17.25 1.52 -19.64
N ASP A 491 -17.33 0.61 -20.60
CA ASP A 491 -18.29 0.71 -21.70
C ASP A 491 -19.73 0.72 -21.15
N ILE A 492 -20.01 -0.13 -20.16
CA ILE A 492 -21.32 -0.18 -19.50
C ILE A 492 -21.61 1.12 -18.74
N ALA A 493 -20.64 1.68 -18.01
CA ALA A 493 -20.82 2.93 -17.28
C ALA A 493 -21.01 4.13 -18.24
N GLU A 494 -20.26 4.19 -19.35
CA GLU A 494 -20.44 5.21 -20.40
C GLU A 494 -21.79 5.05 -21.11
N GLY A 495 -22.24 3.81 -21.38
CA GLY A 495 -23.56 3.50 -21.89
C GLY A 495 -24.69 3.95 -20.96
N LEU A 496 -24.51 3.73 -19.64
CA LEU A 496 -25.44 4.21 -18.61
C LEU A 496 -25.56 5.74 -18.66
N VAL A 497 -24.44 6.46 -18.70
CA VAL A 497 -24.42 7.93 -18.82
C VAL A 497 -25.16 8.38 -20.09
N SER A 498 -24.86 7.74 -21.22
CA SER A 498 -25.51 8.06 -22.51
C SER A 498 -27.01 7.88 -22.44
N THR A 499 -27.48 6.77 -21.89
CA THR A 499 -28.91 6.45 -21.75
C THR A 499 -29.60 7.44 -20.82
N LEU A 500 -29.01 7.74 -19.66
CA LEU A 500 -29.59 8.69 -18.69
C LEU A 500 -29.66 10.12 -19.22
N LYS A 501 -28.78 10.52 -20.14
CA LYS A 501 -28.83 11.81 -20.85
C LYS A 501 -29.93 11.86 -21.95
N GLY A 502 -30.57 10.75 -22.25
CA GLY A 502 -31.55 10.67 -23.34
C GLY A 502 -30.93 10.68 -24.74
N ALA A 503 -29.65 10.35 -24.87
CA ALA A 503 -28.96 10.26 -26.18
C ALA A 503 -29.12 8.87 -26.86
N GLY A 504 -29.92 7.99 -26.29
CA GLY A 504 -30.16 6.64 -26.77
C GLY A 504 -31.44 6.55 -27.63
N HIS A 505 -31.53 7.35 -28.72
CA HIS A 505 -32.49 7.14 -29.79
C HIS A 505 -31.82 7.27 -31.15
#